data_2988e58bda017a54399c16b8946bd88a
#
_entry.id   2988e58bda017a54399c16b8946bd88a
#
_cell.length_a   1.000
_cell.length_b   1.000
_cell.length_c   1.000
_cell.angle_alpha   90.00
_cell.angle_beta   90.00
_cell.angle_gamma   90.00
#
_symmetry.space_group_name_H-M   'P 1'
#
loop_
_entity.id
_entity.type
_entity.pdbx_description
1 polymer ?
#
loop_
_entity_poly.entity_id
_entity_poly.type
_entity_poly.pdbx_seq_one_letter_code
_entity_poly.pdbx_strand_id
1 'polypeptide(L)'
;MNTTKEIFLNVITLGIRPIFLTSKRMKEERKTLGKSWDEYSFIEQIQMNKMERGVLFFSRLLKKCQKIILTLLLFIPRLLKRIGKSTSKTISDLAYNLKNGDKATRLNFLFLGSANIGHQQIGHGLVLLFYQVLYFFYLFYRLIGIRHIIGLFTLGTIPTHTEKGDCEFIEGIGEICSEVTIPGDDSSKFLLYGILGVFLLLIYIVIYIHSNRNSLKLQEQIEEGRKPQTFIEELKDYTNSKFHRLILALPILGIFFFTILPLVDMILMAFTNYDMDHQTPAHLFEWTGFAAFRTLFQSKSLSGLFWPILEWTIIWAVLATFTNYFLGIIVALLINKKSIKLKKV
;
A
#
# COMPACT_ATOMS: atom_id res chain seq x y z
N MET A 1 -7.23 34.88 29.91
CA MET A 1 -7.27 33.89 28.80
C MET A 1 -8.55 33.91 27.97
N ASN A 2 -9.60 34.67 28.35
CA ASN A 2 -10.83 34.78 27.57
C ASN A 2 -10.83 35.90 26.51
N THR A 3 -10.08 36.97 26.70
CA THR A 3 -10.05 38.12 25.79
C THR A 3 -9.43 37.84 24.43
N THR A 4 -8.42 37.00 24.37
CA THR A 4 -7.77 36.61 23.10
C THR A 4 -8.64 35.69 22.23
N LYS A 5 -9.44 34.82 22.85
CA LYS A 5 -10.42 33.99 22.12
C LYS A 5 -11.58 34.83 21.55
N GLU A 6 -12.06 35.81 22.26
CA GLU A 6 -13.13 36.71 21.77
C GLU A 6 -12.61 37.60 20.63
N ILE A 7 -11.37 38.12 20.74
CA ILE A 7 -10.77 38.89 19.66
C ILE A 7 -10.57 38.02 18.42
N PHE A 8 -10.10 36.77 18.58
CA PHE A 8 -9.90 35.83 17.49
C PHE A 8 -11.21 35.41 16.81
N LEU A 9 -12.28 35.17 17.62
CA LEU A 9 -13.62 34.86 17.08
C LEU A 9 -14.22 36.08 16.35
N ASN A 10 -14.00 37.29 16.86
CA ASN A 10 -14.49 38.51 16.22
C ASN A 10 -13.74 38.84 14.93
N VAL A 11 -12.44 38.58 14.87
CA VAL A 11 -11.65 38.75 13.63
C VAL A 11 -12.09 37.72 12.58
N ILE A 12 -12.31 36.47 12.97
CA ILE A 12 -12.82 35.42 12.07
C ILE A 12 -14.23 35.74 11.58
N THR A 13 -15.15 36.18 12.47
CA THR A 13 -16.52 36.52 12.08
C THR A 13 -16.58 37.80 11.23
N LEU A 14 -15.76 38.79 11.48
CA LEU A 14 -15.61 39.99 10.64
C LEU A 14 -15.03 39.67 9.26
N GLY A 15 -14.10 38.75 9.15
CA GLY A 15 -13.50 38.29 7.88
C GLY A 15 -14.43 37.35 7.07
N ILE A 16 -15.18 36.48 7.76
CA ILE A 16 -16.02 35.47 7.07
C ILE A 16 -17.41 36.07 6.69
N ARG A 17 -17.94 37.02 7.47
CA ARG A 17 -19.25 37.61 7.21
C ARG A 17 -19.37 38.28 5.83
N PRO A 18 -18.43 39.13 5.38
CA PRO A 18 -18.46 39.69 4.02
C PRO A 18 -18.30 38.64 2.92
N ILE A 19 -17.49 37.59 3.16
CA ILE A 19 -17.35 36.47 2.21
C ILE A 19 -18.67 35.72 2.08
N PHE A 20 -19.35 35.46 3.19
CA PHE A 20 -20.65 34.78 3.22
C PHE A 20 -21.75 35.59 2.50
N LEU A 21 -21.83 36.90 2.76
CA LEU A 21 -22.80 37.80 2.09
C LEU A 21 -22.52 37.89 0.58
N THR A 22 -21.25 38.03 0.19
CA THR A 22 -20.87 38.05 -1.23
C THR A 22 -21.18 36.71 -1.92
N SER A 23 -20.95 35.61 -1.23
CA SER A 23 -21.29 34.27 -1.73
C SER A 23 -22.81 34.10 -1.92
N LYS A 24 -23.62 34.59 -0.97
CA LYS A 24 -25.07 34.54 -1.06
C LYS A 24 -25.60 35.40 -2.21
N ARG A 25 -25.11 36.64 -2.37
CA ARG A 25 -25.45 37.53 -3.50
C ARG A 25 -25.10 36.90 -4.85
N MET A 26 -23.88 36.44 -5.02
CA MET A 26 -23.44 35.79 -6.26
C MET A 26 -24.23 34.52 -6.58
N LYS A 27 -24.70 33.81 -5.55
CA LYS A 27 -25.53 32.62 -5.69
C LYS A 27 -26.92 32.95 -6.19
N GLU A 28 -27.50 34.06 -5.75
CA GLU A 28 -28.80 34.59 -6.21
C GLU A 28 -28.69 35.14 -7.64
N GLU A 29 -27.70 36.01 -7.94
CA GLU A 29 -27.42 36.53 -9.28
C GLU A 29 -27.20 35.40 -10.29
N ARG A 30 -26.47 34.39 -9.91
CA ARG A 30 -26.27 33.21 -10.75
C ARG A 30 -27.57 32.46 -11.04
N LYS A 31 -28.45 32.34 -10.04
CA LYS A 31 -29.73 31.66 -10.19
C LYS A 31 -30.66 32.43 -11.14
N THR A 32 -30.61 33.75 -11.10
CA THR A 32 -31.38 34.62 -12.01
C THR A 32 -30.84 34.59 -13.44
N LEU A 33 -29.52 34.49 -13.62
CA LEU A 33 -28.85 34.43 -14.90
C LEU A 33 -28.76 33.01 -15.51
N GLY A 34 -29.15 31.97 -14.78
CA GLY A 34 -29.05 30.58 -15.22
C GLY A 34 -27.63 30.05 -15.42
N LYS A 35 -26.61 30.81 -15.00
CA LYS A 35 -25.18 30.47 -15.23
C LYS A 35 -24.60 29.52 -14.20
N SER A 36 -23.72 28.63 -14.61
CA SER A 36 -22.92 27.80 -13.70
C SER A 36 -21.62 28.52 -13.28
N TRP A 37 -20.98 28.07 -12.17
CA TRP A 37 -19.73 28.69 -11.69
C TRP A 37 -18.56 28.60 -12.70
N ASP A 38 -18.62 27.68 -13.65
CA ASP A 38 -17.59 27.44 -14.63
C ASP A 38 -17.78 28.27 -15.91
N GLU A 39 -18.95 28.90 -16.09
CA GLU A 39 -19.33 29.63 -17.28
C GLU A 39 -18.98 31.12 -17.25
N TYR A 40 -18.37 31.61 -16.17
CA TYR A 40 -17.89 32.99 -16.12
C TYR A 40 -16.69 33.18 -17.03
N SER A 41 -16.83 34.03 -18.02
CA SER A 41 -15.76 34.34 -18.97
C SER A 41 -14.60 35.09 -18.31
N PHE A 42 -13.44 35.11 -18.98
CA PHE A 42 -12.27 35.81 -18.46
C PHE A 42 -12.53 37.33 -18.30
N ILE A 43 -13.33 37.93 -19.20
CA ILE A 43 -13.69 39.36 -19.16
C ILE A 43 -14.58 39.64 -17.93
N GLU A 44 -15.59 38.82 -17.67
CA GLU A 44 -16.45 38.93 -16.49
C GLU A 44 -15.65 38.79 -15.19
N GLN A 45 -14.63 37.92 -15.16
CA GLN A 45 -13.75 37.75 -14.00
C GLN A 45 -12.86 38.97 -13.72
N ILE A 46 -12.44 39.70 -14.76
CA ILE A 46 -11.66 40.95 -14.60
C ILE A 46 -12.53 42.02 -13.98
N GLN A 47 -13.79 42.12 -14.33
CA GLN A 47 -14.74 43.11 -13.79
C GLN A 47 -15.17 42.81 -12.34
N MET A 48 -14.96 41.61 -11.88
CA MET A 48 -15.29 41.22 -10.50
C MET A 48 -14.35 41.82 -9.46
N ASN A 49 -14.92 42.21 -8.31
CA ASN A 49 -14.13 42.65 -7.16
C ASN A 49 -13.25 41.50 -6.62
N LYS A 50 -12.14 41.83 -5.90
CA LYS A 50 -11.20 40.82 -5.34
C LYS A 50 -11.93 39.74 -4.53
N MET A 51 -12.97 40.13 -3.78
CA MET A 51 -13.74 39.20 -2.95
C MET A 51 -14.63 38.28 -3.78
N GLU A 52 -15.23 38.77 -4.84
CA GLU A 52 -16.05 37.97 -5.78
C GLU A 52 -15.18 36.95 -6.54
N ARG A 53 -13.98 37.37 -6.97
CA ARG A 53 -12.99 36.43 -7.55
C ARG A 53 -12.59 35.34 -6.58
N GLY A 54 -12.41 35.66 -5.29
CA GLY A 54 -12.13 34.70 -4.23
C GLY A 54 -13.27 33.68 -4.06
N VAL A 55 -14.52 34.15 -4.03
CA VAL A 55 -15.71 33.29 -3.93
C VAL A 55 -15.84 32.38 -5.15
N LEU A 56 -15.60 32.92 -6.34
CA LEU A 56 -15.63 32.15 -7.60
C LEU A 56 -14.57 31.06 -7.61
N PHE A 57 -13.33 31.42 -7.25
CA PHE A 57 -12.20 30.45 -7.15
C PHE A 57 -12.52 29.33 -6.17
N PHE A 58 -12.98 29.69 -4.95
CA PHE A 58 -13.28 28.71 -3.90
C PHE A 58 -14.47 27.81 -4.29
N SER A 59 -15.49 28.36 -4.92
CA SER A 59 -16.63 27.59 -5.42
C SER A 59 -16.24 26.60 -6.52
N ARG A 60 -15.35 27.01 -7.43
CA ARG A 60 -14.78 26.11 -8.45
C ARG A 60 -13.92 25.03 -7.83
N LEU A 61 -13.11 25.38 -6.84
CA LEU A 61 -12.28 24.43 -6.10
C LEU A 61 -13.14 23.38 -5.39
N LEU A 62 -14.18 23.82 -4.67
CA LEU A 62 -15.14 22.92 -3.99
C LEU A 62 -15.80 21.94 -4.96
N LYS A 63 -16.27 22.44 -6.11
CA LYS A 63 -16.86 21.57 -7.16
C LYS A 63 -15.85 20.55 -7.70
N LYS A 64 -14.60 20.97 -7.92
CA LYS A 64 -13.52 20.03 -8.33
C LYS A 64 -13.28 18.98 -7.24
N CYS A 65 -13.19 19.39 -5.99
CA CYS A 65 -13.05 18.45 -4.85
C CYS A 65 -14.24 17.48 -4.75
N GLN A 66 -15.48 17.97 -4.85
CA GLN A 66 -16.68 17.12 -4.89
C GLN A 66 -16.63 16.12 -6.06
N LYS A 67 -16.24 16.57 -7.25
CA LYS A 67 -16.11 15.70 -8.42
C LYS A 67 -15.03 14.63 -8.22
N ILE A 68 -13.90 14.98 -7.59
CA ILE A 68 -12.82 14.05 -7.26
C ILE A 68 -13.33 13.02 -6.24
N ILE A 69 -13.97 13.47 -5.15
CA ILE A 69 -14.53 12.60 -4.12
C ILE A 69 -15.56 11.64 -4.72
N LEU A 70 -16.49 12.17 -5.54
CA LEU A 70 -17.49 11.34 -6.20
C LEU A 70 -16.85 10.32 -7.16
N THR A 71 -15.80 10.75 -7.89
CA THR A 71 -15.05 9.86 -8.77
C THR A 71 -14.36 8.75 -8.00
N LEU A 72 -13.75 9.07 -6.85
CA LEU A 72 -13.13 8.08 -5.94
C LEU A 72 -14.18 7.13 -5.36
N LEU A 73 -15.33 7.63 -4.90
CA LEU A 73 -16.42 6.80 -4.38
C LEU A 73 -16.98 5.84 -5.45
N LEU A 74 -17.08 6.28 -6.69
CA LEU A 74 -17.53 5.44 -7.80
C LEU A 74 -16.42 4.52 -8.34
N PHE A 75 -15.15 4.84 -8.07
CA PHE A 75 -14.01 4.04 -8.49
C PHE A 75 -13.96 2.70 -7.76
N ILE A 76 -14.20 2.70 -6.45
CA ILE A 76 -14.15 1.48 -5.62
C ILE A 76 -15.11 0.39 -6.15
N PRO A 77 -16.42 0.61 -6.31
CA PRO A 77 -17.33 -0.41 -6.82
C PRO A 77 -17.03 -0.80 -8.27
N ARG A 78 -16.53 0.11 -9.10
CA ARG A 78 -16.08 -0.22 -10.47
C ARG A 78 -14.82 -1.10 -10.44
N LEU A 79 -13.88 -0.81 -9.53
CA LEU A 79 -12.68 -1.61 -9.33
C LEU A 79 -13.05 -3.02 -8.83
N LEU A 80 -13.90 -3.12 -7.82
CA LEU A 80 -14.39 -4.41 -7.30
C LEU A 80 -15.10 -5.23 -8.38
N LYS A 81 -15.95 -4.60 -9.19
CA LYS A 81 -16.62 -5.28 -10.31
C LYS A 81 -15.63 -5.74 -11.40
N ARG A 82 -14.58 -4.95 -11.68
CA ARG A 82 -13.49 -5.35 -12.59
C ARG A 82 -12.70 -6.53 -12.03
N ILE A 83 -12.33 -6.48 -10.75
CA ILE A 83 -11.61 -7.56 -10.08
C ILE A 83 -12.46 -8.82 -10.12
N GLY A 84 -13.74 -8.77 -9.71
CA GLY A 84 -14.64 -9.92 -9.73
C GLY A 84 -14.80 -10.53 -11.14
N LYS A 85 -14.96 -9.71 -12.17
CA LYS A 85 -15.07 -10.18 -13.56
C LYS A 85 -13.73 -10.77 -14.07
N SER A 86 -12.61 -10.16 -13.71
CA SER A 86 -11.27 -10.65 -14.04
C SER A 86 -10.98 -11.98 -13.35
N THR A 87 -11.34 -12.09 -12.07
CA THR A 87 -11.13 -13.32 -11.27
C THR A 87 -11.97 -14.49 -11.82
N SER A 88 -13.24 -14.22 -12.13
CA SER A 88 -14.12 -15.23 -12.75
C SER A 88 -13.57 -15.74 -14.08
N LYS A 89 -13.10 -14.84 -14.94
CA LYS A 89 -12.45 -15.21 -16.20
C LYS A 89 -11.17 -16.01 -15.97
N THR A 90 -10.34 -15.60 -15.01
CA THR A 90 -9.09 -16.29 -14.67
C THR A 90 -9.37 -17.72 -14.18
N ILE A 91 -10.37 -17.90 -13.32
CA ILE A 91 -10.77 -19.23 -12.83
C ILE A 91 -11.27 -20.11 -13.99
N SER A 92 -12.08 -19.54 -14.89
CA SER A 92 -12.55 -20.25 -16.08
C SER A 92 -11.41 -20.66 -17.00
N ASP A 93 -10.44 -19.76 -17.26
CA ASP A 93 -9.24 -20.05 -18.06
C ASP A 93 -8.40 -21.17 -17.41
N LEU A 94 -8.19 -21.12 -16.09
CA LEU A 94 -7.44 -22.14 -15.36
C LEU A 94 -8.15 -23.52 -15.41
N ALA A 95 -9.47 -23.55 -15.21
CA ALA A 95 -10.25 -24.77 -15.30
C ALA A 95 -10.21 -25.37 -16.72
N TYR A 96 -10.28 -24.52 -17.74
CA TYR A 96 -10.14 -24.92 -19.14
C TYR A 96 -8.75 -25.53 -19.41
N ASN A 97 -7.67 -24.89 -18.93
CA ASN A 97 -6.30 -25.36 -19.08
C ASN A 97 -6.08 -26.71 -18.37
N LEU A 98 -6.65 -26.89 -17.18
CA LEU A 98 -6.58 -28.16 -16.45
C LEU A 98 -7.30 -29.28 -17.19
N LYS A 99 -8.43 -28.99 -17.86
CA LYS A 99 -9.22 -29.98 -18.59
C LYS A 99 -8.59 -30.36 -19.93
N ASN A 100 -8.14 -29.36 -20.71
CA ASN A 100 -7.72 -29.53 -22.10
C ASN A 100 -6.21 -29.61 -22.29
N GLY A 101 -5.41 -29.26 -21.26
CA GLY A 101 -3.98 -29.34 -21.31
C GLY A 101 -3.43 -30.76 -21.37
N ASP A 102 -2.25 -30.93 -21.95
CA ASP A 102 -1.48 -32.18 -21.94
C ASP A 102 -0.97 -32.53 -20.52
N LYS A 103 -0.23 -33.64 -20.40
CA LYS A 103 0.32 -34.08 -19.10
C LYS A 103 1.23 -33.03 -18.47
N ALA A 104 2.06 -32.35 -19.25
CA ALA A 104 2.99 -31.33 -18.76
C ALA A 104 2.24 -30.06 -18.27
N THR A 105 1.25 -29.64 -19.04
CA THR A 105 0.37 -28.52 -18.69
C THR A 105 -0.45 -28.79 -17.41
N ARG A 106 -0.98 -30.01 -17.26
CA ARG A 106 -1.70 -30.41 -16.03
C ARG A 106 -0.76 -30.51 -14.82
N LEU A 107 0.43 -31.06 -15.00
CA LEU A 107 1.43 -31.11 -13.93
C LEU A 107 1.86 -29.71 -13.46
N ASN A 108 1.75 -28.68 -14.30
CA ASN A 108 2.11 -27.31 -13.93
C ASN A 108 1.25 -26.75 -12.78
N PHE A 109 0.06 -27.28 -12.58
CA PHE A 109 -0.78 -26.93 -11.42
C PHE A 109 -0.21 -27.44 -10.10
N LEU A 110 0.58 -28.52 -10.13
CA LEU A 110 1.22 -29.08 -8.93
C LEU A 110 2.68 -28.61 -8.82
N PHE A 111 3.42 -28.71 -9.92
CA PHE A 111 4.83 -28.35 -10.00
C PHE A 111 5.01 -27.21 -11.02
N LEU A 112 5.19 -26.00 -10.49
CA LEU A 112 5.33 -24.80 -11.31
C LEU A 112 6.53 -24.92 -12.27
N GLY A 113 6.30 -24.65 -13.54
CA GLY A 113 7.34 -24.78 -14.56
C GLY A 113 7.42 -26.14 -15.27
N SER A 114 6.66 -27.15 -14.85
CA SER A 114 6.61 -28.45 -15.53
C SER A 114 6.12 -28.34 -16.98
N ALA A 115 5.17 -27.46 -17.27
CA ALA A 115 4.74 -27.16 -18.64
C ALA A 115 5.89 -26.61 -19.48
N ASN A 116 6.67 -25.67 -18.92
CA ASN A 116 7.82 -25.10 -19.62
C ASN A 116 8.90 -26.15 -19.90
N ILE A 117 9.20 -27.03 -18.92
CA ILE A 117 10.15 -28.14 -19.11
C ILE A 117 9.65 -29.12 -20.17
N GLY A 118 8.37 -29.52 -20.11
CA GLY A 118 7.77 -30.43 -21.09
C GLY A 118 7.74 -29.85 -22.51
N HIS A 119 7.68 -28.53 -22.63
CA HIS A 119 7.62 -27.79 -23.88
C HIS A 119 8.94 -27.11 -24.28
N GLN A 120 10.09 -27.73 -23.98
CA GLN A 120 11.43 -27.33 -24.41
C GLN A 120 11.97 -26.01 -23.84
N GLN A 121 11.26 -25.36 -22.93
CA GLN A 121 11.75 -24.19 -22.18
C GLN A 121 12.37 -24.58 -20.82
N ILE A 122 13.37 -25.45 -20.83
CA ILE A 122 13.94 -26.06 -19.63
C ILE A 122 14.42 -25.00 -18.62
N GLY A 123 15.18 -23.99 -19.09
CA GLY A 123 15.71 -22.96 -18.20
C GLY A 123 14.61 -22.15 -17.48
N HIS A 124 13.57 -21.74 -18.20
CA HIS A 124 12.44 -21.02 -17.63
C HIS A 124 11.66 -21.87 -16.63
N GLY A 125 11.41 -23.15 -16.98
CA GLY A 125 10.75 -24.09 -16.12
C GLY A 125 11.51 -24.37 -14.82
N LEU A 126 12.85 -24.52 -14.90
CA LEU A 126 13.71 -24.70 -13.72
C LEU A 126 13.67 -23.48 -12.77
N VAL A 127 13.67 -22.27 -13.31
CA VAL A 127 13.58 -21.03 -12.51
C VAL A 127 12.23 -20.99 -11.76
N LEU A 128 11.13 -21.32 -12.43
CA LEU A 128 9.80 -21.36 -11.81
C LEU A 128 9.71 -22.45 -10.73
N LEU A 129 10.23 -23.63 -11.00
CA LEU A 129 10.25 -24.72 -10.04
C LEU A 129 11.14 -24.39 -8.83
N PHE A 130 12.32 -23.82 -9.05
CA PHE A 130 13.19 -23.35 -7.98
C PHE A 130 12.50 -22.30 -7.11
N TYR A 131 11.81 -21.33 -7.73
CA TYR A 131 11.02 -20.34 -7.01
C TYR A 131 9.94 -20.99 -6.14
N GLN A 132 9.22 -21.98 -6.66
CA GLN A 132 8.21 -22.72 -5.90
C GLN A 132 8.81 -23.45 -4.72
N VAL A 133 9.93 -24.16 -4.92
CA VAL A 133 10.64 -24.88 -3.86
C VAL A 133 11.10 -23.92 -2.77
N LEU A 134 11.67 -22.77 -3.15
CA LEU A 134 12.14 -21.76 -2.22
C LEU A 134 10.97 -21.15 -1.43
N TYR A 135 9.82 -20.89 -2.08
CA TYR A 135 8.63 -20.40 -1.42
C TYR A 135 8.06 -21.42 -0.43
N PHE A 136 7.96 -22.69 -0.80
CA PHE A 136 7.53 -23.75 0.11
C PHE A 136 8.53 -24.00 1.23
N PHE A 137 9.82 -23.91 0.95
CA PHE A 137 10.82 -23.95 2.01
C PHE A 137 10.60 -22.82 3.03
N TYR A 138 10.36 -21.58 2.60
CA TYR A 138 10.00 -20.47 3.47
C TYR A 138 8.73 -20.77 4.31
N LEU A 139 7.69 -21.31 3.68
CA LEU A 139 6.43 -21.60 4.39
C LEU A 139 6.60 -22.70 5.43
N PHE A 140 7.26 -23.81 5.07
CA PHE A 140 7.26 -25.04 5.85
C PHE A 140 8.53 -25.25 6.70
N TYR A 141 9.62 -24.55 6.41
CA TYR A 141 10.81 -24.64 7.25
C TYR A 141 10.50 -24.15 8.67
N ARG A 142 10.45 -25.10 9.62
CA ARG A 142 9.99 -24.88 11.00
C ARG A 142 8.63 -24.15 11.09
N LEU A 143 7.81 -24.23 10.06
CA LEU A 143 6.52 -23.53 9.93
C LEU A 143 6.62 -21.99 10.08
N ILE A 144 7.80 -21.41 9.85
CA ILE A 144 8.06 -19.98 10.08
C ILE A 144 7.11 -19.11 9.27
N GLY A 145 6.99 -19.35 7.96
CA GLY A 145 6.12 -18.55 7.10
C GLY A 145 4.65 -18.65 7.48
N ILE A 146 4.18 -19.87 7.73
CA ILE A 146 2.79 -20.13 8.15
C ILE A 146 2.50 -19.50 9.51
N ARG A 147 3.43 -19.68 10.49
CA ARG A 147 3.27 -19.11 11.82
C ARG A 147 3.18 -17.59 11.79
N HIS A 148 4.03 -16.92 11.00
CA HIS A 148 3.98 -15.47 10.87
C HIS A 148 2.70 -14.98 10.17
N ILE A 149 2.23 -15.68 9.11
CA ILE A 149 0.98 -15.32 8.43
C ILE A 149 -0.22 -15.50 9.37
N ILE A 150 -0.28 -16.62 10.10
CA ILE A 150 -1.37 -16.85 11.07
C ILE A 150 -1.25 -15.87 12.23
N GLY A 151 -0.04 -15.67 12.77
CA GLY A 151 0.24 -14.76 13.88
C GLY A 151 -0.15 -13.31 13.57
N LEU A 152 -0.11 -12.89 12.29
CA LEU A 152 -0.63 -11.59 11.88
C LEU A 152 -2.13 -11.42 12.24
N PHE A 153 -2.91 -12.48 12.15
CA PHE A 153 -4.36 -12.44 12.46
C PHE A 153 -4.65 -12.73 13.93
N THR A 154 -3.69 -13.29 14.68
CA THR A 154 -3.82 -13.72 16.07
C THR A 154 -2.84 -13.00 16.99
N LEU A 155 -2.63 -11.68 16.77
CA LEU A 155 -1.74 -10.88 17.62
C LEU A 155 -2.15 -10.94 19.10
N GLY A 156 -1.15 -11.03 19.99
CA GLY A 156 -1.36 -10.96 21.44
C GLY A 156 -1.95 -12.23 22.08
N THR A 157 -2.08 -13.33 21.34
CA THR A 157 -2.73 -14.55 21.87
C THR A 157 -1.88 -15.36 22.84
N ILE A 158 -0.54 -15.27 22.77
CA ILE A 158 0.38 -16.01 23.63
C ILE A 158 1.20 -15.01 24.46
N PRO A 159 0.77 -14.66 25.67
CA PRO A 159 1.53 -13.76 26.54
C PRO A 159 2.78 -14.44 27.08
N THR A 160 3.73 -13.64 27.50
CA THR A 160 4.87 -14.11 28.30
C THR A 160 4.33 -14.72 29.62
N HIS A 161 4.74 -15.93 29.92
CA HIS A 161 4.33 -16.61 31.14
C HIS A 161 5.53 -17.20 31.85
N THR A 162 5.42 -17.37 33.15
CA THR A 162 6.43 -18.01 33.98
C THR A 162 6.02 -19.45 34.24
N GLU A 163 6.93 -20.37 33.95
CA GLU A 163 6.81 -21.78 34.33
C GLU A 163 7.78 -22.11 35.47
N LYS A 164 7.40 -23.09 36.31
CA LYS A 164 8.32 -23.61 37.27
C LYS A 164 9.40 -24.40 36.55
N GLY A 165 10.64 -23.98 36.70
CA GLY A 165 11.82 -24.70 36.20
C GLY A 165 12.28 -25.79 37.15
N ASP A 166 13.57 -26.05 37.16
CA ASP A 166 14.15 -27.06 38.00
C ASP A 166 13.93 -26.73 39.48
N CYS A 167 13.42 -27.72 40.22
CA CYS A 167 13.18 -27.60 41.64
C CYS A 167 14.28 -28.35 42.41
N GLU A 168 14.95 -27.67 43.35
CA GLU A 168 15.90 -28.28 44.29
C GLU A 168 15.27 -28.35 45.68
N PHE A 169 15.40 -29.51 46.30
CA PHE A 169 14.96 -29.72 47.68
C PHE A 169 16.10 -29.36 48.62
N ILE A 170 15.94 -28.32 49.43
CA ILE A 170 16.90 -27.89 50.41
C ILE A 170 16.39 -28.31 51.80
N GLU A 171 17.18 -29.12 52.50
CA GLU A 171 16.84 -29.63 53.84
C GLU A 171 16.64 -28.47 54.82
N GLY A 172 15.45 -28.37 55.39
CA GLY A 172 15.06 -27.30 56.31
C GLY A 172 14.32 -26.09 55.71
N ILE A 173 14.28 -25.95 54.38
CA ILE A 173 13.60 -24.84 53.71
C ILE A 173 12.46 -25.35 52.82
N GLY A 174 12.57 -26.61 52.33
CA GLY A 174 11.61 -27.21 51.42
C GLY A 174 12.04 -27.15 49.95
N GLU A 175 11.11 -27.32 49.06
CA GLU A 175 11.34 -27.33 47.62
C GLU A 175 11.40 -25.86 47.06
N ILE A 176 12.54 -25.47 46.54
CA ILE A 176 12.73 -24.18 45.87
C ILE A 176 12.82 -24.43 44.36
N CYS A 177 11.84 -23.93 43.62
CA CYS A 177 11.83 -24.04 42.18
C CYS A 177 12.34 -22.73 41.54
N SER A 178 13.17 -22.84 40.53
CA SER A 178 13.52 -21.70 39.69
C SER A 178 12.31 -21.29 38.85
N GLU A 179 12.09 -19.98 38.70
CA GLU A 179 11.08 -19.48 37.77
C GLU A 179 11.74 -19.24 36.42
N VAL A 180 11.30 -19.97 35.40
CA VAL A 180 11.75 -19.76 34.02
C VAL A 180 10.70 -18.95 33.28
N THR A 181 11.10 -17.77 32.85
CA THR A 181 10.22 -16.91 32.03
C THR A 181 10.27 -17.39 30.60
N ILE A 182 9.17 -17.91 30.08
CA ILE A 182 9.00 -18.28 28.69
C ILE A 182 8.45 -17.04 27.96
N PRO A 183 9.23 -16.48 27.03
CA PRO A 183 8.78 -15.32 26.28
C PRO A 183 7.59 -15.70 25.40
N GLY A 184 6.55 -14.87 25.42
CA GLY A 184 5.41 -14.99 24.54
C GLY A 184 5.73 -14.66 23.08
N ASP A 185 4.73 -14.72 22.23
CA ASP A 185 4.86 -14.36 20.84
C ASP A 185 5.08 -12.84 20.70
N ASP A 186 6.13 -12.45 19.96
CA ASP A 186 6.45 -11.05 19.70
C ASP A 186 5.49 -10.47 18.66
N SER A 187 4.51 -9.68 19.10
CA SER A 187 3.49 -9.09 18.23
C SER A 187 4.09 -8.21 17.12
N SER A 188 5.20 -7.49 17.39
CA SER A 188 5.88 -6.68 16.36
C SER A 188 6.47 -7.53 15.25
N LYS A 189 7.09 -8.67 15.61
CA LYS A 189 7.62 -9.61 14.62
C LYS A 189 6.50 -10.26 13.82
N PHE A 190 5.41 -10.66 14.47
CA PHE A 190 4.27 -11.22 13.75
C PHE A 190 3.60 -10.21 12.81
N LEU A 191 3.51 -8.95 13.22
CA LEU A 191 2.98 -7.89 12.36
C LEU A 191 3.88 -7.71 11.13
N LEU A 192 5.18 -7.43 11.33
CA LEU A 192 6.12 -7.15 10.24
C LEU A 192 6.32 -8.36 9.30
N TYR A 193 6.68 -9.52 9.87
CA TYR A 193 6.92 -10.72 9.06
C TYR A 193 5.63 -11.32 8.50
N GLY A 194 4.50 -11.14 9.17
CA GLY A 194 3.19 -11.52 8.66
C GLY A 194 2.81 -10.71 7.43
N ILE A 195 3.01 -9.39 7.44
CA ILE A 195 2.82 -8.52 6.28
C ILE A 195 3.73 -8.98 5.12
N LEU A 196 5.01 -9.21 5.41
CA LEU A 196 5.95 -9.72 4.40
C LEU A 196 5.48 -11.07 3.85
N GLY A 197 5.04 -11.99 4.71
CA GLY A 197 4.50 -13.30 4.32
C GLY A 197 3.28 -13.19 3.41
N VAL A 198 2.36 -12.30 3.72
CA VAL A 198 1.18 -12.01 2.86
C VAL A 198 1.60 -11.45 1.51
N PHE A 199 2.57 -10.53 1.46
CA PHE A 199 3.09 -10.03 0.18
C PHE A 199 3.74 -11.13 -0.66
N LEU A 200 4.57 -11.98 -0.04
CA LEU A 200 5.17 -13.12 -0.73
C LEU A 200 4.13 -14.10 -1.25
N LEU A 201 3.07 -14.34 -0.48
CA LEU A 201 1.93 -15.16 -0.89
C LEU A 201 1.22 -14.55 -2.11
N LEU A 202 0.96 -13.25 -2.11
CA LEU A 202 0.34 -12.56 -3.24
C LEU A 202 1.22 -12.63 -4.50
N ILE A 203 2.53 -12.45 -4.38
CA ILE A 203 3.47 -12.59 -5.49
C ILE A 203 3.44 -14.04 -6.01
N TYR A 204 3.45 -15.04 -5.12
CA TYR A 204 3.35 -16.44 -5.51
C TYR A 204 2.07 -16.73 -6.27
N ILE A 205 0.92 -16.25 -5.79
CA ILE A 205 -0.38 -16.42 -6.46
C ILE A 205 -0.35 -15.79 -7.87
N VAL A 206 0.21 -14.59 -8.01
CA VAL A 206 0.32 -13.92 -9.32
C VAL A 206 1.18 -14.73 -10.29
N ILE A 207 2.35 -15.20 -9.86
CA ILE A 207 3.24 -16.04 -10.68
C ILE A 207 2.58 -17.37 -11.02
N TYR A 208 1.91 -17.99 -10.05
CA TYR A 208 1.17 -19.25 -10.23
C TYR A 208 0.09 -19.12 -11.29
N ILE A 209 -0.75 -18.09 -11.18
CA ILE A 209 -1.81 -17.82 -12.15
C ILE A 209 -1.21 -17.53 -13.54
N HIS A 210 -0.17 -16.72 -13.60
CA HIS A 210 0.48 -16.35 -14.86
C HIS A 210 1.08 -17.58 -15.57
N SER A 211 1.82 -18.41 -14.85
CA SER A 211 2.41 -19.64 -15.37
C SER A 211 1.35 -20.59 -15.90
N ASN A 212 0.30 -20.87 -15.10
CA ASN A 212 -0.75 -21.78 -15.52
C ASN A 212 -1.62 -21.26 -16.69
N ARG A 213 -1.81 -19.94 -16.80
CA ARG A 213 -2.50 -19.35 -17.96
C ARG A 213 -1.68 -19.44 -19.24
N ASN A 214 -0.37 -19.34 -19.13
CA ASN A 214 0.52 -19.38 -20.29
C ASN A 214 0.88 -20.81 -20.72
N SER A 215 0.71 -21.81 -19.84
CA SER A 215 1.07 -23.20 -20.13
C SER A 215 0.35 -23.77 -21.36
N LEU A 216 -0.97 -23.54 -21.49
CA LEU A 216 -1.72 -23.99 -22.66
C LEU A 216 -1.31 -23.27 -23.95
N LYS A 217 -1.06 -21.96 -23.87
CA LYS A 217 -0.57 -21.19 -25.02
C LYS A 217 0.78 -21.70 -25.53
N LEU A 218 1.63 -22.11 -24.60
CA LEU A 218 2.91 -22.70 -24.93
C LEU A 218 2.75 -24.04 -25.61
N GLN A 219 1.83 -24.89 -25.15
CA GLN A 219 1.44 -26.14 -25.79
C GLN A 219 0.95 -25.88 -27.22
N GLU A 220 -0.02 -24.99 -27.41
CA GLU A 220 -0.57 -24.60 -28.72
C GLU A 220 0.54 -24.10 -29.68
N GLN A 221 1.46 -23.29 -29.20
CA GLN A 221 2.59 -22.80 -30.01
C GLN A 221 3.48 -23.94 -30.55
N ILE A 222 3.70 -24.97 -29.75
CA ILE A 222 4.52 -26.13 -30.17
C ILE A 222 3.74 -27.01 -31.14
N GLU A 223 2.46 -27.24 -30.90
CA GLU A 223 1.55 -27.98 -31.81
C GLU A 223 1.47 -27.31 -33.19
N GLU A 224 1.54 -25.97 -33.22
CA GLU A 224 1.63 -25.18 -34.47
C GLU A 224 3.05 -25.18 -35.11
N GLY A 225 4.01 -25.91 -34.53
CA GLY A 225 5.38 -25.98 -35.04
C GLY A 225 6.25 -24.76 -34.76
N ARG A 226 5.79 -23.82 -33.93
CA ARG A 226 6.57 -22.66 -33.52
C ARG A 226 7.53 -23.02 -32.38
N LYS A 227 8.82 -22.71 -32.55
CA LYS A 227 9.81 -22.94 -31.51
C LYS A 227 9.63 -21.87 -30.40
N PRO A 228 9.45 -22.26 -29.14
CA PRO A 228 9.42 -21.31 -28.03
C PRO A 228 10.81 -20.69 -27.81
N GLN A 229 10.83 -19.46 -27.31
CA GLN A 229 12.08 -18.77 -26.96
C GLN A 229 12.83 -19.54 -25.88
N THR A 230 14.12 -19.71 -26.06
CA THR A 230 14.99 -20.30 -25.05
C THR A 230 15.26 -19.31 -23.91
N PHE A 231 15.63 -19.81 -22.72
CA PHE A 231 15.97 -18.95 -21.58
C PHE A 231 17.09 -17.95 -21.89
N ILE A 232 18.08 -18.35 -22.70
CA ILE A 232 19.20 -17.49 -23.11
C ILE A 232 18.71 -16.37 -24.04
N GLU A 233 17.79 -16.67 -24.95
CA GLU A 233 17.19 -15.67 -25.84
C GLU A 233 16.36 -14.65 -25.06
N GLU A 234 15.55 -15.11 -24.08
CA GLU A 234 14.83 -14.21 -23.17
C GLU A 234 15.78 -13.33 -22.36
N LEU A 235 16.87 -13.89 -21.83
CA LEU A 235 17.87 -13.14 -21.06
C LEU A 235 18.55 -12.06 -21.93
N LYS A 236 18.85 -12.38 -23.19
CA LYS A 236 19.34 -11.40 -24.19
C LYS A 236 18.29 -10.32 -24.46
N ASP A 237 17.03 -10.68 -24.55
CA ASP A 237 15.94 -9.72 -24.71
C ASP A 237 15.83 -8.77 -23.52
N TYR A 238 15.97 -9.28 -22.28
CA TYR A 238 16.00 -8.44 -21.08
C TYR A 238 17.23 -7.53 -21.02
N THR A 239 18.36 -7.97 -21.59
CA THR A 239 19.58 -7.16 -21.62
C THR A 239 19.57 -6.12 -22.75
N ASN A 240 18.84 -6.35 -23.83
CA ASN A 240 18.77 -5.47 -24.99
C ASN A 240 17.46 -4.66 -25.05
N SER A 241 16.38 -5.26 -25.51
CA SER A 241 15.11 -4.56 -25.80
C SER A 241 14.33 -4.22 -24.53
N LYS A 242 14.42 -5.04 -23.47
CA LYS A 242 13.69 -4.88 -22.20
C LYS A 242 14.59 -4.40 -21.05
N PHE A 243 15.76 -3.87 -21.33
CA PHE A 243 16.75 -3.41 -20.34
C PHE A 243 16.18 -2.40 -19.34
N HIS A 244 15.29 -1.52 -19.79
CA HIS A 244 14.58 -0.59 -18.93
C HIS A 244 13.80 -1.27 -17.78
N ARG A 245 13.29 -2.50 -17.97
CA ARG A 245 12.58 -3.26 -16.93
C ARG A 245 13.54 -3.75 -15.86
N LEU A 246 14.75 -4.19 -16.27
CA LEU A 246 15.77 -4.65 -15.35
C LEU A 246 16.29 -3.51 -14.47
N ILE A 247 16.57 -2.35 -15.07
CA ILE A 247 17.01 -1.15 -14.33
C ILE A 247 15.92 -0.66 -13.36
N LEU A 248 14.65 -0.68 -13.77
CA LEU A 248 13.54 -0.25 -12.91
C LEU A 248 13.23 -1.25 -11.78
N ALA A 249 13.58 -2.52 -11.94
CA ALA A 249 13.32 -3.55 -10.93
C ALA A 249 13.99 -3.22 -9.59
N LEU A 250 15.26 -2.77 -9.61
CA LEU A 250 16.01 -2.46 -8.39
C LEU A 250 15.39 -1.29 -7.59
N PRO A 251 15.10 -0.11 -8.18
CA PRO A 251 14.38 0.96 -7.48
C PRO A 251 12.99 0.54 -7.00
N ILE A 252 12.25 -0.25 -7.78
CA ILE A 252 10.92 -0.74 -7.37
C ILE A 252 11.03 -1.63 -6.14
N LEU A 253 11.99 -2.55 -6.09
CA LEU A 253 12.28 -3.37 -4.91
C LEU A 253 12.69 -2.49 -3.72
N GLY A 254 13.52 -1.47 -3.92
CA GLY A 254 13.88 -0.51 -2.89
C GLY A 254 12.66 0.21 -2.32
N ILE A 255 11.79 0.73 -3.16
CA ILE A 255 10.54 1.39 -2.73
C ILE A 255 9.66 0.39 -1.97
N PHE A 256 9.57 -0.85 -2.43
CA PHE A 256 8.78 -1.87 -1.76
C PHE A 256 9.27 -2.14 -0.34
N PHE A 257 10.56 -2.44 -0.16
CA PHE A 257 11.10 -2.81 1.15
C PHE A 257 11.26 -1.63 2.11
N PHE A 258 11.66 -0.45 1.60
CA PHE A 258 11.97 0.70 2.46
C PHE A 258 10.82 1.71 2.59
N THR A 259 9.79 1.64 1.74
CA THR A 259 8.68 2.58 1.79
C THR A 259 7.35 1.87 2.01
N ILE A 260 6.97 0.93 1.13
CA ILE A 260 5.64 0.33 1.17
C ILE A 260 5.48 -0.57 2.40
N LEU A 261 6.45 -1.43 2.69
CA LEU A 261 6.35 -2.38 3.80
C LEU A 261 6.27 -1.67 5.16
N PRO A 262 7.17 -0.71 5.53
CA PRO A 262 7.03 0.04 6.76
C PRO A 262 5.76 0.89 6.81
N LEU A 263 5.33 1.46 5.69
CA LEU A 263 4.09 2.25 5.64
C LEU A 263 2.86 1.39 5.97
N VAL A 264 2.77 0.18 5.41
CA VAL A 264 1.68 -0.76 5.71
C VAL A 264 1.75 -1.20 7.18
N ASP A 265 2.94 -1.48 7.70
CA ASP A 265 3.15 -1.82 9.10
C ASP A 265 2.65 -0.71 10.04
N MET A 266 3.04 0.53 9.81
CA MET A 266 2.57 1.70 10.59
C MET A 266 1.04 1.88 10.49
N ILE A 267 0.45 1.69 9.31
CA ILE A 267 -1.00 1.79 9.13
C ILE A 267 -1.71 0.69 9.93
N LEU A 268 -1.22 -0.55 9.86
CA LEU A 268 -1.82 -1.67 10.58
C LEU A 268 -1.65 -1.53 12.10
N MET A 269 -0.51 -1.02 12.58
CA MET A 269 -0.26 -0.74 13.99
C MET A 269 -1.30 0.26 14.57
N ALA A 270 -1.80 1.20 13.77
CA ALA A 270 -2.85 2.13 14.20
C ALA A 270 -4.21 1.44 14.52
N PHE A 271 -4.40 0.18 14.13
CA PHE A 271 -5.58 -0.62 14.44
C PHE A 271 -5.36 -1.58 15.62
N THR A 272 -4.24 -1.47 16.31
CA THR A 272 -3.90 -2.25 17.51
C THR A 272 -3.96 -1.35 18.76
N ASN A 273 -3.79 -1.96 19.93
CA ASN A 273 -3.65 -1.24 21.22
C ASN A 273 -2.18 -0.93 21.56
N TYR A 274 -1.32 -0.78 20.55
CA TYR A 274 0.09 -0.44 20.79
C TYR A 274 0.21 0.91 21.51
N ASP A 275 0.69 0.87 22.76
CA ASP A 275 0.93 2.02 23.63
C ASP A 275 2.14 1.75 24.53
N MET A 276 2.36 2.59 25.55
CA MET A 276 3.49 2.41 26.48
C MET A 276 3.39 1.14 27.32
N ASP A 277 2.16 0.66 27.58
CA ASP A 277 1.90 -0.53 28.40
C ASP A 277 1.92 -1.82 27.55
N HIS A 278 1.76 -1.70 26.23
CA HIS A 278 1.72 -2.81 25.27
C HIS A 278 2.87 -2.78 24.27
N GLN A 279 4.11 -2.56 24.78
CA GLN A 279 5.32 -2.61 23.97
C GLN A 279 6.05 -3.94 24.10
N THR A 280 6.44 -4.51 22.98
CA THR A 280 7.30 -5.68 22.93
C THR A 280 8.72 -5.34 23.45
N PRO A 281 9.46 -6.30 24.05
CA PRO A 281 9.16 -7.74 24.14
C PRO A 281 8.34 -8.16 25.35
N ALA A 282 8.13 -7.30 26.34
CA ALA A 282 7.51 -7.70 27.61
C ALA A 282 5.98 -7.74 27.56
N HIS A 283 5.40 -6.86 26.78
CA HIS A 283 3.95 -6.70 26.66
C HIS A 283 3.52 -6.87 25.20
N LEU A 284 2.43 -7.62 25.00
CA LEU A 284 1.89 -7.89 23.67
C LEU A 284 0.80 -6.88 23.32
N PHE A 285 0.72 -6.54 22.08
CA PHE A 285 -0.40 -5.79 21.55
C PHE A 285 -1.30 -6.68 20.66
N GLU A 286 -2.57 -6.34 20.62
CA GLU A 286 -3.61 -7.09 19.92
C GLU A 286 -4.43 -6.19 18.98
N TRP A 287 -5.23 -6.80 18.12
CA TRP A 287 -6.13 -6.08 17.24
C TRP A 287 -7.31 -5.47 18.01
N THR A 288 -7.40 -4.14 18.03
CA THR A 288 -8.54 -3.40 18.61
C THR A 288 -9.39 -2.70 17.57
N GLY A 289 -9.02 -2.81 16.30
CA GLY A 289 -9.74 -2.20 15.19
C GLY A 289 -9.78 -0.67 15.27
N PHE A 290 -10.95 -0.08 15.29
CA PHE A 290 -11.12 1.38 15.33
C PHE A 290 -11.14 1.99 16.74
N ALA A 291 -10.81 1.24 17.80
CA ALA A 291 -10.90 1.73 19.17
C ALA A 291 -9.97 2.92 19.42
N ALA A 292 -8.72 2.87 18.95
CA ALA A 292 -7.75 3.96 19.05
C ALA A 292 -8.26 5.25 18.39
N PHE A 293 -8.85 5.14 17.20
CA PHE A 293 -9.46 6.29 16.51
C PHE A 293 -10.65 6.85 17.27
N ARG A 294 -11.48 5.98 17.85
CA ARG A 294 -12.62 6.41 18.65
C ARG A 294 -12.17 7.20 19.88
N THR A 295 -11.17 6.71 20.60
CA THR A 295 -10.57 7.40 21.75
C THR A 295 -9.98 8.75 21.33
N LEU A 296 -9.26 8.80 20.21
CA LEU A 296 -8.70 10.03 19.66
C LEU A 296 -9.76 11.11 19.41
N PHE A 297 -10.89 10.75 18.79
CA PHE A 297 -11.95 11.71 18.45
C PHE A 297 -12.88 12.06 19.63
N GLN A 298 -13.04 11.16 20.60
CA GLN A 298 -13.87 11.39 21.78
C GLN A 298 -13.16 12.21 22.85
N SER A 299 -11.83 12.09 23.00
CA SER A 299 -11.04 12.82 23.96
C SER A 299 -10.79 14.27 23.48
N LYS A 300 -11.32 15.25 24.23
CA LYS A 300 -11.07 16.68 23.92
C LYS A 300 -9.58 17.06 23.96
N SER A 301 -8.80 16.42 24.81
CA SER A 301 -7.37 16.67 24.92
C SER A 301 -6.63 16.16 23.69
N LEU A 302 -6.87 14.90 23.31
CA LEU A 302 -6.21 14.27 22.17
C LEU A 302 -6.65 14.89 20.84
N SER A 303 -7.93 15.12 20.64
CA SER A 303 -8.43 15.77 19.42
C SER A 303 -7.93 17.21 19.27
N GLY A 304 -7.77 17.93 20.40
CA GLY A 304 -7.21 19.28 20.41
C GLY A 304 -5.76 19.37 19.96
N LEU A 305 -4.98 18.31 20.17
CA LEU A 305 -3.61 18.18 19.68
C LEU A 305 -3.53 17.61 18.26
N PHE A 306 -4.41 16.68 17.93
CA PHE A 306 -4.40 15.97 16.65
C PHE A 306 -4.58 16.91 15.44
N TRP A 307 -5.58 17.80 15.49
CA TRP A 307 -5.91 18.67 14.35
C TRP A 307 -4.78 19.63 13.96
N PRO A 308 -4.14 20.36 14.90
CA PRO A 308 -3.00 21.21 14.57
C PRO A 308 -1.81 20.46 14.01
N ILE A 309 -1.53 19.25 14.53
CA ILE A 309 -0.42 18.41 14.04
C ILE A 309 -0.73 17.92 12.64
N LEU A 310 -1.97 17.46 12.37
CA LEU A 310 -2.38 17.02 11.04
C LEU A 310 -2.30 18.15 10.02
N GLU A 311 -2.82 19.35 10.36
CA GLU A 311 -2.74 20.54 9.50
C GLU A 311 -1.28 20.86 9.15
N TRP A 312 -0.41 20.90 10.16
CA TRP A 312 1.01 21.15 9.96
C TRP A 312 1.69 20.09 9.09
N THR A 313 1.36 18.82 9.31
CA THR A 313 1.87 17.70 8.51
C THR A 313 1.46 17.82 7.05
N ILE A 314 0.20 18.19 6.78
CA ILE A 314 -0.29 18.39 5.41
C ILE A 314 0.43 19.56 4.74
N ILE A 315 0.60 20.69 5.44
CA ILE A 315 1.33 21.84 4.91
C ILE A 315 2.76 21.45 4.56
N TRP A 316 3.47 20.76 5.47
CA TRP A 316 4.82 20.26 5.22
C TRP A 316 4.89 19.26 4.05
N ALA A 317 3.97 18.33 3.98
CA ALA A 317 3.93 17.34 2.89
C ALA A 317 3.77 18.02 1.54
N VAL A 318 2.87 19.01 1.44
CA VAL A 318 2.67 19.79 0.21
C VAL A 318 3.92 20.59 -0.13
N LEU A 319 4.46 21.37 0.81
CA LEU A 319 5.66 22.19 0.57
C LEU A 319 6.85 21.33 0.16
N ALA A 320 7.14 20.26 0.90
CA ALA A 320 8.26 19.37 0.60
C ALA A 320 8.10 18.71 -0.78
N THR A 321 6.90 18.22 -1.12
CA THR A 321 6.65 17.56 -2.39
C THR A 321 6.85 18.53 -3.56
N PHE A 322 6.24 19.72 -3.51
CA PHE A 322 6.37 20.71 -4.58
C PHE A 322 7.80 21.24 -4.69
N THR A 323 8.45 21.54 -3.58
CA THR A 323 9.84 22.02 -3.58
C THR A 323 10.77 20.99 -4.21
N ASN A 324 10.69 19.72 -3.78
CA ASN A 324 11.51 18.64 -4.35
C ASN A 324 11.20 18.42 -5.84
N TYR A 325 9.93 18.48 -6.25
CA TYR A 325 9.55 18.35 -7.66
C TYR A 325 10.15 19.46 -8.52
N PHE A 326 9.98 20.72 -8.13
CA PHE A 326 10.52 21.85 -8.88
C PHE A 326 12.05 21.86 -8.90
N LEU A 327 12.71 21.59 -7.76
CA LEU A 327 14.16 21.44 -7.71
C LEU A 327 14.65 20.31 -8.59
N GLY A 328 13.96 19.17 -8.57
CA GLY A 328 14.26 18.02 -9.44
C GLY A 328 14.18 18.37 -10.92
N ILE A 329 13.15 19.12 -11.34
CA ILE A 329 13.04 19.60 -12.72
C ILE A 329 14.19 20.53 -13.07
N ILE A 330 14.52 21.50 -12.20
CA ILE A 330 15.62 22.44 -12.45
C ILE A 330 16.93 21.68 -12.61
N VAL A 331 17.24 20.74 -11.70
CA VAL A 331 18.43 19.91 -11.79
C VAL A 331 18.46 19.08 -13.06
N ALA A 332 17.33 18.46 -13.44
CA ALA A 332 17.22 17.67 -14.67
C ALA A 332 17.47 18.54 -15.93
N LEU A 333 16.92 19.77 -15.96
CA LEU A 333 17.15 20.70 -17.04
C LEU A 333 18.60 21.18 -17.09
N LEU A 334 19.22 21.45 -15.94
CA LEU A 334 20.62 21.83 -15.84
C LEU A 334 21.55 20.73 -16.37
N ILE A 335 21.36 19.47 -15.91
CA ILE A 335 22.14 18.31 -16.38
C ILE A 335 21.98 18.11 -17.88
N ASN A 336 20.80 18.36 -18.42
CA ASN A 336 20.53 18.16 -19.86
C ASN A 336 21.11 19.26 -20.76
N LYS A 337 21.60 20.37 -20.17
CA LYS A 337 22.19 21.51 -20.91
C LYS A 337 23.52 21.07 -21.52
N LYS A 338 23.73 21.30 -22.84
CA LYS A 338 24.94 20.88 -23.60
C LYS A 338 26.25 21.47 -23.07
N SER A 339 26.21 22.55 -22.29
CA SER A 339 27.35 23.32 -21.79
C SER A 339 28.00 22.73 -20.54
N ILE A 340 27.43 21.71 -19.88
CA ILE A 340 27.94 21.19 -18.62
C ILE A 340 28.92 20.04 -18.87
N LYS A 341 30.20 20.26 -18.52
CA LYS A 341 31.29 19.29 -18.68
C LYS A 341 31.17 18.05 -17.78
N LEU A 342 30.42 18.12 -16.69
CA LEU A 342 30.16 17.05 -15.69
C LEU A 342 29.22 15.92 -16.21
N LYS A 343 28.76 15.99 -17.43
CA LYS A 343 27.85 15.01 -18.06
C LYS A 343 28.52 13.67 -18.37
N LYS A 344 29.85 13.55 -18.23
CA LYS A 344 30.64 12.37 -18.56
C LYS A 344 31.13 11.54 -17.36
N VAL A 345 30.66 11.87 -16.17
CA VAL A 345 30.96 11.09 -14.95
C VAL A 345 29.80 10.16 -14.62
#